data_38dc733aa4cbd2f88984e919f8d2e63b
#
_entry.id   38dc733aa4cbd2f88984e919f8d2e63b
#
_cell.length_a   1.000
_cell.length_b   1.000
_cell.length_c   1.000
_cell.angle_alpha   90.00
_cell.angle_beta   90.00
_cell.angle_gamma   90.00
#
_symmetry.space_group_name_H-M   'P 1'
#
loop_
_entity.id
_entity.type
_entity.pdbx_description
1 polymer ?
#
loop_
_entity_poly.entity_id
_entity_poly.type
_entity_poly.pdbx_seq_one_letter_code
_entity_poly.pdbx_strand_id
1 'polypeptide(L)'
;MTMAKNRVPADDFCAGCGMCCDGTLHTRAKIQPHDDTTLMDAGGLQRFAEASGQEYFRQPCAYLRDNLCSIYETRFSICRTYRCALLQSFHDGQITVEIARAKIAIAKALRAKIIAASPKDSTYASRYRSRMKIEAALPKLKGQKRLGALEDLLRFVALDTYLDAWFRKKRDQDGPGEIAAPPD
;
A
#
# COMPACT_ATOMS: atom_id res chain seq x y z
N MET A 1 -34.08 10.00 20.73
CA MET A 1 -32.75 9.84 21.33
C MET A 1 -31.78 9.56 20.18
N THR A 2 -31.16 10.58 19.65
CA THR A 2 -30.16 10.50 18.56
C THR A 2 -28.86 10.04 19.20
N MET A 3 -28.44 8.80 18.90
CA MET A 3 -27.12 8.31 19.29
C MET A 3 -26.05 9.23 18.67
N ALA A 4 -25.33 9.93 19.51
CA ALA A 4 -24.14 10.65 19.10
C ALA A 4 -23.18 9.64 18.48
N LYS A 5 -23.00 9.71 17.15
CA LYS A 5 -21.98 8.96 16.43
C LYS A 5 -20.63 9.40 17.02
N ASN A 6 -20.02 8.55 17.85
CA ASN A 6 -18.63 8.70 18.26
C ASN A 6 -17.79 8.70 16.98
N ARG A 7 -17.56 9.89 16.43
CA ARG A 7 -16.59 10.11 15.36
C ARG A 7 -15.21 9.96 15.99
N VAL A 8 -14.70 8.75 16.04
CA VAL A 8 -13.24 8.57 16.11
C VAL A 8 -12.71 9.28 14.87
N PRO A 9 -11.82 10.28 14.99
CA PRO A 9 -11.28 10.97 13.84
C PRO A 9 -10.75 9.93 12.86
N ALA A 10 -11.10 10.03 11.59
CA ALA A 10 -10.59 9.15 10.55
C ALA A 10 -9.04 9.16 10.52
N ASP A 11 -8.45 10.21 11.02
CA ASP A 11 -7.04 10.45 11.14
C ASP A 11 -6.33 9.44 12.05
N ASP A 12 -6.90 9.05 13.19
CA ASP A 12 -6.33 8.02 14.08
C ASP A 12 -6.30 6.64 13.43
N PHE A 13 -7.22 6.40 12.53
CA PHE A 13 -7.34 5.14 11.82
C PHE A 13 -6.27 4.99 10.72
N CYS A 14 -6.03 6.05 9.92
CA CYS A 14 -4.99 6.08 8.90
C CYS A 14 -3.60 6.23 9.50
N ALA A 15 -3.45 7.05 10.54
CA ALA A 15 -2.15 7.32 11.17
C ALA A 15 -1.45 6.04 11.63
N GLY A 16 -2.19 5.11 12.23
CA GLY A 16 -1.61 3.83 12.68
C GLY A 16 -1.55 2.73 11.63
N CYS A 17 -2.10 2.93 10.44
CA CYS A 17 -2.14 1.92 9.38
C CYS A 17 -0.80 1.83 8.63
N GLY A 18 -0.33 2.92 8.04
CA GLY A 18 0.95 3.06 7.35
C GLY A 18 1.05 2.37 5.98
N MET A 19 0.11 1.50 5.58
CA MET A 19 0.25 0.64 4.39
C MET A 19 0.29 1.39 3.05
N CYS A 20 -0.23 2.61 2.99
CA CYS A 20 -0.06 3.47 1.81
C CYS A 20 1.38 3.98 1.71
N CYS A 21 1.99 4.30 2.85
CA CYS A 21 3.30 4.94 2.94
C CYS A 21 4.47 3.94 2.93
N ASP A 22 4.25 2.71 3.40
CA ASP A 22 5.30 1.67 3.46
C ASP A 22 5.45 0.87 2.15
N GLY A 23 4.72 1.25 1.11
CA GLY A 23 4.75 0.58 -0.18
C GLY A 23 3.95 -0.73 -0.24
N THR A 24 3.16 -1.04 0.78
CA THR A 24 2.31 -2.26 0.79
C THR A 24 1.18 -2.17 -0.21
N LEU A 25 0.49 -1.02 -0.29
CA LEU A 25 -0.65 -0.80 -1.19
C LEU A 25 -0.26 -0.20 -2.54
N HIS A 26 0.67 0.76 -2.53
CA HIS A 26 1.02 1.56 -3.70
C HIS A 26 2.53 1.56 -3.93
N THR A 27 2.94 1.69 -5.19
CA THR A 27 4.36 1.83 -5.58
C THR A 27 4.79 3.28 -5.65
N ARG A 28 3.84 4.20 -5.75
CA ARG A 28 4.05 5.64 -5.96
C ARG A 28 2.87 6.46 -5.47
N ALA A 29 3.08 7.75 -5.31
CA ALA A 29 2.03 8.72 -5.01
C ALA A 29 2.17 9.93 -5.94
N LYS A 30 1.03 10.43 -6.45
CA LYS A 30 0.97 11.53 -7.39
C LYS A 30 1.33 12.86 -6.71
N ILE A 31 2.18 13.65 -7.35
CA ILE A 31 2.50 15.00 -6.93
C ILE A 31 1.49 15.97 -7.56
N GLN A 32 0.94 16.87 -6.75
CA GLN A 32 0.04 17.93 -7.22
C GLN A 32 0.82 19.23 -7.43
N PRO A 33 0.37 20.12 -8.33
CA PRO A 33 1.12 21.36 -8.65
C PRO A 33 1.41 22.29 -7.46
N HIS A 34 0.63 22.17 -6.39
CA HIS A 34 0.75 22.98 -5.17
C HIS A 34 1.42 22.25 -4.00
N ASP A 35 1.90 21.04 -4.22
CA ASP A 35 2.68 20.34 -3.20
C ASP A 35 4.07 20.95 -3.04
N ASP A 36 4.54 21.03 -1.79
CA ASP A 36 5.86 21.58 -1.47
C ASP A 36 6.97 20.62 -1.90
N THR A 37 7.62 20.96 -3.02
CA THR A 37 8.73 20.18 -3.56
C THR A 37 10.00 20.30 -2.73
N THR A 38 10.19 21.41 -2.00
CA THR A 38 11.34 21.56 -1.08
C THR A 38 11.24 20.58 0.08
N LEU A 39 10.02 20.35 0.58
CA LEU A 39 9.77 19.32 1.58
C LEU A 39 10.06 17.92 1.03
N MET A 40 9.74 17.66 -0.24
CA MET A 40 10.06 16.37 -0.87
C MET A 40 11.57 16.13 -0.95
N ASP A 41 12.32 17.15 -1.38
CA ASP A 41 13.77 17.08 -1.53
C ASP A 41 14.45 16.93 -0.16
N ALA A 42 14.02 17.70 0.84
CA ALA A 42 14.53 17.61 2.22
C ALA A 42 14.27 16.22 2.85
N GLY A 43 13.18 15.55 2.48
CA GLY A 43 12.86 14.19 2.91
C GLY A 43 13.57 13.09 2.11
N GLY A 44 14.25 13.44 1.03
CA GLY A 44 14.91 12.48 0.15
C GLY A 44 13.90 11.59 -0.62
N LEU A 45 12.72 12.12 -0.94
CA LEU A 45 11.72 11.40 -1.72
C LEU A 45 12.21 11.26 -3.17
N GLN A 46 12.20 10.04 -3.69
CA GLN A 46 12.59 9.77 -5.07
C GLN A 46 11.45 10.19 -6.01
N ARG A 47 11.59 11.35 -6.64
CA ARG A 47 10.66 11.88 -7.63
C ARG A 47 10.97 11.35 -9.02
N PHE A 48 9.95 11.22 -9.85
CA PHE A 48 10.04 10.91 -11.27
C PHE A 48 8.81 11.43 -12.01
N ALA A 49 8.96 11.68 -13.31
CA ALA A 49 7.86 12.05 -14.19
C ALA A 49 7.56 10.91 -15.17
N GLU A 50 6.31 10.77 -15.54
CA GLU A 50 5.89 9.92 -16.67
C GLU A 50 5.96 10.69 -17.99
N ALA A 51 5.82 9.97 -19.11
CA ALA A 51 5.80 10.58 -20.44
C ALA A 51 4.70 11.64 -20.62
N SER A 52 3.63 11.55 -19.85
CA SER A 52 2.55 12.54 -19.79
C SER A 52 2.94 13.85 -19.09
N GLY A 53 4.12 13.92 -18.48
CA GLY A 53 4.56 15.02 -17.61
C GLY A 53 4.00 14.96 -16.19
N GLN A 54 3.19 13.97 -15.83
CA GLN A 54 2.72 13.82 -14.47
C GLN A 54 3.84 13.35 -13.54
N GLU A 55 4.08 14.11 -12.47
CA GLU A 55 5.09 13.78 -11.47
C GLU A 55 4.54 12.90 -10.35
N TYR A 56 5.42 12.04 -9.83
CA TYR A 56 5.18 11.12 -8.74
C TYR A 56 6.39 11.03 -7.81
N PHE A 57 6.18 10.58 -6.59
CA PHE A 57 7.26 10.09 -5.73
C PHE A 57 7.06 8.61 -5.40
N ARG A 58 8.18 7.90 -5.24
CA ARG A 58 8.17 6.44 -4.98
C ARG A 58 7.82 6.12 -3.53
N GLN A 59 7.21 4.96 -3.34
CA GLN A 59 7.03 4.32 -2.05
C GLN A 59 8.11 3.23 -1.83
N PRO A 60 8.60 3.01 -0.59
CA PRO A 60 8.15 3.60 0.69
C PRO A 60 8.45 5.08 0.83
N CYS A 61 7.56 5.79 1.53
CA CYS A 61 7.72 7.21 1.82
C CYS A 61 8.80 7.41 2.89
N ALA A 62 9.76 8.31 2.63
CA ALA A 62 10.84 8.61 3.55
C ALA A 62 10.37 9.29 4.87
N TYR A 63 9.16 9.83 4.89
CA TYR A 63 8.55 10.42 6.08
C TYR A 63 7.79 9.43 6.97
N LEU A 64 7.74 8.15 6.59
CA LEU A 64 7.16 7.13 7.45
C LEU A 64 8.17 6.70 8.53
N ARG A 65 7.79 6.85 9.80
CA ARG A 65 8.55 6.41 10.97
C ARG A 65 7.63 5.64 11.89
N ASP A 66 7.97 4.40 12.23
CA ASP A 66 7.19 3.55 13.15
C ASP A 66 5.69 3.46 12.82
N ASN A 67 5.36 3.35 11.53
CA ASN A 67 4.00 3.40 10.97
C ASN A 67 3.28 4.75 11.12
N LEU A 68 3.97 5.80 11.53
CA LEU A 68 3.44 7.16 11.64
C LEU A 68 4.09 8.08 10.61
N CYS A 69 3.32 9.02 10.08
CA CYS A 69 3.83 10.05 9.18
C CYS A 69 4.45 11.19 10.00
N SER A 70 5.77 11.43 9.88
CA SER A 70 6.47 12.48 10.63
C SER A 70 6.09 13.90 10.20
N ILE A 71 5.40 14.05 9.05
CA ILE A 71 4.89 15.33 8.52
C ILE A 71 3.35 15.29 8.43
N TYR A 72 2.66 14.63 9.36
CA TYR A 72 1.22 14.36 9.25
C TYR A 72 0.40 15.63 8.99
N GLU A 73 0.68 16.72 9.68
CA GLU A 73 -0.04 18.00 9.55
C GLU A 73 0.24 18.70 8.21
N THR A 74 1.46 18.55 7.68
CA THR A 74 1.92 19.20 6.43
C THR A 74 2.05 18.22 5.27
N ARG A 75 1.45 17.02 5.40
CA ARG A 75 1.52 15.98 4.37
C ARG A 75 1.01 16.45 3.01
N PHE A 76 1.53 15.86 1.95
CA PHE A 76 1.19 16.18 0.56
C PHE A 76 -0.30 16.00 0.27
N SER A 77 -0.80 16.71 -0.72
CA SER A 77 -2.23 16.77 -1.08
C SER A 77 -2.83 15.40 -1.33
N ILE A 78 -2.13 14.55 -2.07
CA ILE A 78 -2.59 13.17 -2.31
C ILE A 78 -2.75 12.38 -1.00
N CYS A 79 -1.85 12.59 -0.03
CA CYS A 79 -1.91 11.91 1.26
C CYS A 79 -3.08 12.38 2.13
N ARG A 80 -3.58 13.61 1.91
CA ARG A 80 -4.77 14.17 2.60
C ARG A 80 -6.07 13.71 1.96
N THR A 81 -6.09 13.58 0.64
CA THR A 81 -7.32 13.35 -0.14
C THR A 81 -7.56 11.87 -0.45
N TYR A 82 -6.49 11.06 -0.50
CA TYR A 82 -6.62 9.64 -0.81
C TYR A 82 -7.39 8.89 0.28
N ARG A 83 -8.37 8.11 -0.14
CA ARG A 83 -9.13 7.19 0.71
C ARG A 83 -9.08 5.81 0.09
N CYS A 84 -8.49 4.85 0.79
CA CYS A 84 -8.58 3.44 0.40
C CYS A 84 -10.02 2.93 0.52
N ALA A 85 -10.33 1.77 -0.05
CA ALA A 85 -11.68 1.20 0.00
C ALA A 85 -12.16 0.99 1.45
N LEU A 86 -11.27 0.55 2.35
CA LEU A 86 -11.60 0.35 3.76
C LEU A 86 -11.97 1.68 4.45
N LEU A 87 -11.20 2.73 4.23
CA LEU A 87 -11.48 4.05 4.79
C LEU A 87 -12.77 4.63 4.20
N GLN A 88 -13.03 4.41 2.92
CA GLN A 88 -14.28 4.82 2.28
C GLN A 88 -15.47 4.10 2.91
N SER A 89 -15.42 2.77 3.06
CA SER A 89 -16.49 1.97 3.70
C SER A 89 -16.76 2.43 5.14
N PHE A 90 -15.73 2.84 5.87
CA PHE A 90 -15.90 3.41 7.22
C PHE A 90 -16.61 4.77 7.17
N HIS A 91 -16.22 5.68 6.28
CA HIS A 91 -16.87 6.98 6.12
C HIS A 91 -18.33 6.87 5.68
N ASP A 92 -18.63 5.89 4.84
CA ASP A 92 -19.99 5.60 4.36
C ASP A 92 -20.86 4.90 5.42
N GLY A 93 -20.28 4.60 6.60
CA GLY A 93 -20.97 3.93 7.70
C GLY A 93 -21.27 2.45 7.46
N GLN A 94 -20.60 1.83 6.46
CA GLN A 94 -20.78 0.42 6.11
C GLN A 94 -20.08 -0.52 7.10
N ILE A 95 -19.02 -0.04 7.75
CA ILE A 95 -18.25 -0.78 8.76
C ILE A 95 -17.96 0.09 9.97
N THR A 96 -17.76 -0.56 11.12
CA THR A 96 -17.33 0.14 12.35
C THR A 96 -15.81 0.31 12.40
N VAL A 97 -15.32 1.14 13.34
CA VAL A 97 -13.89 1.32 13.56
C VAL A 97 -13.21 0.03 14.03
N GLU A 98 -13.92 -0.80 14.80
CA GLU A 98 -13.40 -2.09 15.28
C GLU A 98 -13.18 -3.05 14.11
N ILE A 99 -14.15 -3.13 13.18
CA ILE A 99 -14.02 -3.93 11.96
C ILE A 99 -12.84 -3.44 11.14
N ALA A 100 -12.72 -2.14 10.97
CA ALA A 100 -11.64 -1.56 10.19
C ALA A 100 -10.26 -1.85 10.82
N ARG A 101 -10.11 -1.69 12.14
CA ARG A 101 -8.88 -2.05 12.87
C ARG A 101 -8.55 -3.54 12.75
N ALA A 102 -9.56 -4.42 12.84
CA ALA A 102 -9.36 -5.85 12.63
C ALA A 102 -8.86 -6.16 11.21
N LYS A 103 -9.42 -5.50 10.17
CA LYS A 103 -8.94 -5.66 8.79
C LYS A 103 -7.50 -5.20 8.61
N ILE A 104 -7.11 -4.10 9.24
CA ILE A 104 -5.71 -3.63 9.22
C ILE A 104 -4.80 -4.63 9.93
N ALA A 105 -5.19 -5.14 11.09
CA ALA A 105 -4.39 -6.11 11.83
C ALA A 105 -4.14 -7.39 11.01
N ILE A 106 -5.16 -7.92 10.33
CA ILE A 106 -5.03 -9.07 9.44
C ILE A 106 -4.06 -8.78 8.29
N ALA A 107 -4.20 -7.64 7.61
CA ALA A 107 -3.29 -7.26 6.52
C ALA A 107 -1.84 -7.16 7.00
N LYS A 108 -1.61 -6.54 8.16
CA LYS A 108 -0.28 -6.43 8.78
C LYS A 108 0.28 -7.81 9.16
N ALA A 109 -0.54 -8.72 9.68
CA ALA A 109 -0.13 -10.09 10.00
C ALA A 109 0.26 -10.90 8.75
N LEU A 110 -0.51 -10.78 7.66
CA LEU A 110 -0.16 -11.41 6.37
C LEU A 110 1.15 -10.85 5.81
N ARG A 111 1.33 -9.53 5.86
CA ARG A 111 2.58 -8.88 5.45
C ARG A 111 3.78 -9.32 6.31
N ALA A 112 3.60 -9.43 7.62
CA ALA A 112 4.65 -9.86 8.53
C ALA A 112 5.18 -11.27 8.19
N LYS A 113 4.30 -12.20 7.78
CA LYS A 113 4.71 -13.53 7.31
C LYS A 113 5.60 -13.48 6.07
N ILE A 114 5.34 -12.53 5.16
CA ILE A 114 6.18 -12.31 3.97
C ILE A 114 7.54 -11.76 4.38
N ILE A 115 7.57 -10.72 5.22
CA ILE A 115 8.81 -10.08 5.67
C ILE A 115 9.69 -11.07 6.44
N ALA A 116 9.10 -11.92 7.26
CA ALA A 116 9.83 -12.95 8.01
C ALA A 116 10.49 -13.98 7.09
N ALA A 117 9.83 -14.35 5.98
CA ALA A 117 10.38 -15.28 5.00
C ALA A 117 11.34 -14.60 4.00
N SER A 118 11.03 -13.37 3.60
CA SER A 118 11.77 -12.60 2.58
C SER A 118 11.68 -11.08 2.86
N PRO A 119 12.58 -10.51 3.68
CA PRO A 119 12.55 -9.08 4.01
C PRO A 119 12.57 -8.14 2.80
N LYS A 120 13.23 -8.56 1.70
CA LYS A 120 13.27 -7.80 0.44
C LYS A 120 11.90 -7.63 -0.21
N ASP A 121 10.93 -8.49 0.09
CA ASP A 121 9.59 -8.48 -0.51
C ASP A 121 8.57 -7.71 0.33
N SER A 122 9.05 -6.75 1.12
CA SER A 122 8.23 -5.92 2.01
C SER A 122 7.28 -4.96 1.29
N THR A 123 7.59 -4.55 0.05
CA THR A 123 6.78 -3.62 -0.76
C THR A 123 5.97 -4.36 -1.83
N TYR A 124 4.92 -3.71 -2.35
CA TYR A 124 4.15 -4.26 -3.47
C TYR A 124 5.03 -4.49 -4.71
N ALA A 125 5.88 -3.52 -5.05
CA ALA A 125 6.78 -3.62 -6.19
C ALA A 125 7.74 -4.81 -6.09
N SER A 126 8.35 -5.02 -4.92
CA SER A 126 9.28 -6.14 -4.72
C SER A 126 8.56 -7.49 -4.74
N ARG A 127 7.38 -7.59 -4.10
CA ARG A 127 6.55 -8.80 -4.17
C ARG A 127 6.14 -9.16 -5.59
N TYR A 128 5.71 -8.16 -6.37
CA TYR A 128 5.34 -8.37 -7.77
C TYR A 128 6.50 -8.94 -8.58
N ARG A 129 7.71 -8.34 -8.48
CA ARG A 129 8.91 -8.86 -9.15
C ARG A 129 9.28 -10.27 -8.71
N SER A 130 9.24 -10.55 -7.41
CA SER A 130 9.53 -11.88 -6.88
C SER A 130 8.50 -12.90 -7.36
N ARG A 131 7.23 -12.56 -7.36
CA ARG A 131 6.14 -13.39 -7.89
C ARG A 131 6.40 -13.76 -9.35
N MET A 132 6.66 -12.78 -10.22
CA MET A 132 6.94 -13.03 -11.64
C MET A 132 8.15 -13.96 -11.84
N LYS A 133 9.23 -13.75 -11.06
CA LYS A 133 10.43 -14.64 -11.11
C LYS A 133 10.11 -16.07 -10.67
N ILE A 134 9.34 -16.24 -9.62
CA ILE A 134 8.95 -17.56 -9.11
C ILE A 134 8.04 -18.26 -10.12
N GLU A 135 7.03 -17.59 -10.66
CA GLU A 135 6.10 -18.15 -11.65
C GLU A 135 6.86 -18.63 -12.91
N ALA A 136 7.81 -17.84 -13.40
CA ALA A 136 8.65 -18.19 -14.55
C ALA A 136 9.58 -19.38 -14.26
N ALA A 137 10.07 -19.53 -13.04
CA ALA A 137 10.96 -20.61 -12.65
C ALA A 137 10.21 -21.90 -12.29
N LEU A 138 8.97 -21.80 -11.81
CA LEU A 138 8.19 -22.88 -11.21
C LEU A 138 8.11 -24.18 -12.05
N PRO A 139 7.95 -24.14 -13.40
CA PRO A 139 7.93 -25.35 -14.22
C PRO A 139 9.23 -26.17 -14.18
N LYS A 140 10.35 -25.50 -13.90
CA LYS A 140 11.69 -26.12 -13.86
C LYS A 140 12.09 -26.59 -12.45
N LEU A 141 11.38 -26.15 -11.43
CA LEU A 141 11.68 -26.50 -10.03
C LEU A 141 11.10 -27.88 -9.68
N LYS A 142 11.84 -28.64 -8.83
CA LYS A 142 11.45 -29.95 -8.34
C LYS A 142 11.68 -30.07 -6.83
N GLY A 143 11.01 -31.06 -6.21
CA GLY A 143 11.19 -31.37 -4.79
C GLY A 143 11.02 -30.17 -3.86
N GLN A 144 11.89 -30.06 -2.87
CA GLN A 144 11.82 -29.03 -1.83
C GLN A 144 11.89 -27.60 -2.37
N LYS A 145 12.64 -27.37 -3.45
CA LYS A 145 12.72 -26.04 -4.09
C LYS A 145 11.38 -25.61 -4.68
N ARG A 146 10.63 -26.55 -5.27
CA ARG A 146 9.29 -26.29 -5.78
C ARG A 146 8.30 -25.99 -4.65
N LEU A 147 8.36 -26.74 -3.56
CA LEU A 147 7.50 -26.52 -2.39
C LEU A 147 7.73 -25.13 -1.78
N GLY A 148 8.99 -24.74 -1.54
CA GLY A 148 9.31 -23.40 -1.02
C GLY A 148 8.83 -22.28 -1.94
N ALA A 149 8.98 -22.43 -3.27
CA ALA A 149 8.48 -21.46 -4.24
C ALA A 149 6.94 -21.35 -4.21
N LEU A 150 6.22 -22.46 -4.06
CA LEU A 150 4.76 -22.45 -3.90
C LEU A 150 4.31 -21.80 -2.60
N GLU A 151 5.02 -22.04 -1.50
CA GLU A 151 4.74 -21.38 -0.22
C GLU A 151 4.87 -19.86 -0.32
N ASP A 152 5.92 -19.35 -0.98
CA ASP A 152 6.10 -17.92 -1.19
C ASP A 152 4.99 -17.32 -2.07
N LEU A 153 4.62 -18.01 -3.15
CA LEU A 153 3.48 -17.61 -3.98
C LEU A 153 2.18 -17.53 -3.17
N LEU A 154 1.90 -18.52 -2.34
CA LEU A 154 0.70 -18.53 -1.50
C LEU A 154 0.69 -17.36 -0.51
N ARG A 155 1.84 -17.02 0.10
CA ARG A 155 1.95 -15.85 0.99
C ARG A 155 1.65 -14.54 0.23
N PHE A 156 2.21 -14.38 -0.98
CA PHE A 156 1.97 -13.19 -1.81
C PHE A 156 0.50 -13.08 -2.24
N VAL A 157 -0.05 -14.17 -2.75
CA VAL A 157 -1.46 -14.22 -3.19
C VAL A 157 -2.40 -13.94 -2.03
N ALA A 158 -2.18 -14.55 -0.86
CA ALA A 158 -3.03 -14.34 0.31
C ALA A 158 -3.06 -12.86 0.73
N LEU A 159 -1.91 -12.18 0.77
CA LEU A 159 -1.87 -10.75 1.09
C LEU A 159 -2.54 -9.93 -0.01
N ASP A 160 -2.19 -10.12 -1.27
CA ASP A 160 -2.68 -9.27 -2.36
C ASP A 160 -4.19 -9.45 -2.58
N THR A 161 -4.73 -10.68 -2.50
CA THR A 161 -6.18 -10.94 -2.53
C THR A 161 -6.88 -10.23 -1.36
N TYR A 162 -6.29 -10.25 -0.17
CA TYR A 162 -6.86 -9.57 0.98
C TYR A 162 -6.85 -8.05 0.81
N LEU A 163 -5.75 -7.48 0.28
CA LEU A 163 -5.65 -6.06 -0.02
C LEU A 163 -6.63 -5.62 -1.12
N ASP A 164 -6.82 -6.44 -2.15
CA ASP A 164 -7.79 -6.18 -3.22
C ASP A 164 -9.24 -6.20 -2.70
N ALA A 165 -9.54 -7.11 -1.77
CA ALA A 165 -10.88 -7.22 -1.20
C ALA A 165 -11.26 -6.04 -0.28
N TRP A 166 -10.29 -5.46 0.45
CA TRP A 166 -10.59 -4.53 1.53
C TRP A 166 -9.96 -3.14 1.39
N PHE A 167 -8.84 -2.99 0.67
CA PHE A 167 -8.06 -1.75 0.69
C PHE A 167 -7.93 -1.09 -0.66
N ARG A 168 -7.76 -1.86 -1.74
CA ARG A 168 -7.66 -1.31 -3.09
C ARG A 168 -9.05 -1.05 -3.63
N LYS A 169 -9.26 0.12 -4.22
CA LYS A 169 -10.50 0.38 -4.95
C LYS A 169 -10.56 -0.57 -6.13
N LYS A 170 -11.73 -1.15 -6.39
CA LYS A 170 -11.99 -1.79 -7.68
C LYS A 170 -11.66 -0.75 -8.74
N ARG A 171 -10.84 -1.11 -9.71
CA ARG A 171 -10.53 -0.23 -10.83
C ARG A 171 -11.86 0.11 -11.48
N ASP A 172 -12.20 1.40 -11.51
CA ASP A 172 -13.20 1.87 -12.43
C ASP A 172 -12.70 1.43 -13.82
N GLN A 173 -13.60 0.93 -14.67
CA GLN A 173 -13.25 0.31 -15.95
C GLN A 173 -12.63 1.29 -16.96
N ASP A 174 -12.38 2.52 -16.58
CA ASP A 174 -11.83 3.60 -17.38
C ASP A 174 -10.30 3.68 -17.27
N GLY A 175 -9.66 2.68 -17.87
CA GLY A 175 -8.25 2.70 -18.17
C GLY A 175 -7.35 1.92 -17.19
N PRO A 176 -6.17 1.48 -17.65
CA PRO A 176 -5.19 0.81 -16.83
C PRO A 176 -4.57 1.83 -15.88
N GLY A 177 -5.23 2.05 -14.75
CA GLY A 177 -4.61 2.73 -13.62
C GLY A 177 -3.41 1.90 -13.21
N GLU A 178 -2.39 2.11 -13.87
CA GLU A 178 -0.97 1.95 -13.64
C GLU A 178 -0.57 1.13 -12.42
N ILE A 179 -0.57 -0.17 -12.64
CA ILE A 179 0.49 -1.01 -12.11
C ILE A 179 1.48 -1.18 -13.27
N ALA A 180 2.06 -0.09 -13.74
CA ALA A 180 3.27 -0.20 -14.52
C ALA A 180 4.34 -0.79 -13.61
N ALA A 181 4.95 -1.89 -14.05
CA ALA A 181 6.15 -2.40 -13.40
C ALA A 181 7.11 -1.20 -13.24
N PRO A 182 7.72 -1.01 -12.05
CA PRO A 182 8.72 0.03 -11.90
C PRO A 182 9.79 -0.21 -12.96
N PRO A 183 10.26 0.84 -13.66
CA PRO A 183 11.47 0.71 -14.47
C PRO A 183 12.61 0.18 -13.59
N ASP A 184 13.48 -0.61 -14.18
CA ASP A 184 14.67 -1.24 -13.57
C ASP A 184 15.57 -0.22 -12.85
#